data_ee6009ab5e82b28a01d3b9e89c66fd44
#
_entry.id   ee6009ab5e82b28a01d3b9e89c66fd44
#
_cell.length_a   1.000
_cell.length_b   1.000
_cell.length_c   1.000
_cell.angle_alpha   90.00
_cell.angle_beta   90.00
_cell.angle_gamma   90.00
#
_symmetry.space_group_name_H-M   'P 1'
#
loop_
_entity.id
_entity.type
_entity.pdbx_description
1 polymer ?
#
loop_
_entity_poly.entity_id
_entity_poly.type
_entity_poly.pdbx_seq_one_letter_code
_entity_poly.pdbx_strand_id
1 'polypeptide(L)'
;MKKIINKAAIVILTMVLTIGFTNCKAVQNANNKQKGGVIGATGGAILGAIIGNNVGKGGNGELGAVIGGVIGGGAGILIGSKMDKQAQKIEEEIPGAQVERVDNGIVVTFDESSGVYFATNKYNINEASQ
;
A
#
# COMPACT_ATOMS: atom_id res chain seq x y z
N MET A 1 14.02 -29.91 -25.60
CA MET A 1 14.19 -29.06 -24.42
C MET A 1 13.32 -27.79 -24.46
N LYS A 2 13.35 -26.94 -25.49
CA LYS A 2 12.52 -25.70 -25.58
C LYS A 2 11.00 -25.93 -25.39
N LYS A 3 10.41 -27.02 -25.92
CA LYS A 3 8.96 -27.28 -25.74
C LYS A 3 8.55 -27.65 -24.32
N ILE A 4 9.45 -28.22 -23.52
CA ILE A 4 9.19 -28.58 -22.12
C ILE A 4 9.28 -27.33 -21.24
N ILE A 5 10.24 -26.44 -21.51
CA ILE A 5 10.42 -25.17 -20.82
C ILE A 5 9.20 -24.27 -21.03
N ASN A 6 8.67 -24.21 -22.27
CA ASN A 6 7.46 -23.43 -22.54
C ASN A 6 6.22 -23.97 -21.81
N LYS A 7 6.06 -25.29 -21.72
CA LYS A 7 4.94 -25.90 -20.98
C LYS A 7 5.06 -25.63 -19.48
N ALA A 8 6.24 -25.76 -18.91
CA ALA A 8 6.49 -25.43 -17.50
C ALA A 8 6.25 -23.94 -17.21
N ALA A 9 6.69 -23.04 -18.09
CA ALA A 9 6.45 -21.61 -17.94
C ALA A 9 4.95 -21.26 -17.99
N ILE A 10 4.18 -21.90 -18.86
CA ILE A 10 2.72 -21.70 -18.96
C ILE A 10 2.03 -22.20 -17.67
N VAL A 11 2.43 -23.35 -17.14
CA VAL A 11 1.87 -23.91 -15.90
C VAL A 11 2.18 -22.98 -14.70
N ILE A 12 3.40 -22.48 -14.62
CA ILE A 12 3.79 -21.53 -13.56
C ILE A 12 3.01 -20.23 -13.70
N LEU A 13 2.86 -19.70 -14.92
CA LEU A 13 2.11 -18.49 -15.19
C LEU A 13 0.63 -18.62 -14.81
N THR A 14 0.00 -19.75 -15.15
CA THR A 14 -1.39 -20.02 -14.76
C THR A 14 -1.55 -20.21 -13.27
N MET A 15 -0.60 -20.84 -12.60
CA MET A 15 -0.60 -20.98 -11.14
C MET A 15 -0.46 -19.62 -10.42
N VAL A 16 0.40 -18.73 -10.92
CA VAL A 16 0.55 -17.37 -10.38
C VAL A 16 -0.73 -16.55 -10.60
N LEU A 17 -1.35 -16.67 -11.78
CA LEU A 17 -2.61 -15.97 -12.07
C LEU A 17 -3.74 -16.43 -11.13
N THR A 18 -3.89 -17.74 -10.90
CA THR A 18 -4.96 -18.27 -10.04
C THR A 18 -4.79 -17.85 -8.58
N ILE A 19 -3.56 -17.78 -8.08
CA ILE A 19 -3.28 -17.29 -6.72
C ILE A 19 -3.60 -15.80 -6.59
N GLY A 20 -3.38 -15.00 -7.66
CA GLY A 20 -3.69 -13.56 -7.67
C GLY A 20 -5.17 -13.24 -7.47
N PHE A 21 -6.08 -14.04 -8.03
CA PHE A 21 -7.54 -13.79 -7.91
C PHE A 21 -8.15 -14.18 -6.57
N THR A 22 -7.51 -15.07 -5.81
CA THR A 22 -8.05 -15.53 -4.53
C THR A 22 -7.67 -14.67 -3.33
N ASN A 23 -6.73 -13.74 -3.49
CA ASN A 23 -6.17 -12.94 -2.40
C ASN A 23 -6.88 -11.59 -2.13
N CYS A 24 -7.95 -11.25 -2.86
CA CYS A 24 -8.65 -9.96 -2.65
C CYS A 24 -9.17 -9.79 -1.21
N LYS A 25 -9.61 -10.87 -0.55
CA LYS A 25 -10.05 -10.79 0.87
C LYS A 25 -8.90 -10.62 1.85
N ALA A 26 -7.72 -11.17 1.55
CA ALA A 26 -6.56 -11.04 2.41
C ALA A 26 -6.00 -9.60 2.42
N VAL A 27 -6.12 -8.88 1.30
CA VAL A 27 -5.68 -7.48 1.20
C VAL A 27 -6.62 -6.54 1.95
N GLN A 28 -7.92 -6.84 2.02
CA GLN A 28 -8.88 -6.01 2.76
C GLN A 28 -8.60 -5.99 4.27
N ASN A 29 -8.15 -7.11 4.84
CA ASN A 29 -7.80 -7.24 6.26
C ASN A 29 -6.32 -6.97 6.56
N ALA A 30 -5.53 -6.59 5.55
CA ALA A 30 -4.12 -6.30 5.70
C ALA A 30 -3.93 -4.92 6.35
N ASN A 31 -2.91 -4.79 7.21
CA ASN A 31 -2.49 -3.50 7.72
C ASN A 31 -1.81 -2.66 6.62
N ASN A 32 -1.66 -1.34 6.83
CA ASN A 32 -1.09 -0.44 5.82
C ASN A 32 0.33 -0.82 5.40
N LYS A 33 1.11 -1.40 6.30
CA LYS A 33 2.43 -1.95 6.00
C LYS A 33 2.37 -3.07 4.95
N GLN A 34 1.41 -3.98 5.09
CA GLN A 34 1.22 -5.08 4.14
C GLN A 34 0.64 -4.58 2.82
N LYS A 35 -0.37 -3.70 2.87
CA LYS A 35 -0.94 -3.05 1.67
C LYS A 35 0.13 -2.28 0.91
N GLY A 36 0.91 -1.45 1.59
CA GLY A 36 2.01 -0.70 1.01
C GLY A 36 3.05 -1.62 0.35
N GLY A 37 3.39 -2.74 1.00
CA GLY A 37 4.30 -3.74 0.44
C GLY A 37 3.79 -4.36 -0.85
N VAL A 38 2.52 -4.76 -0.89
CA VAL A 38 1.90 -5.37 -2.08
C VAL A 38 1.79 -4.35 -3.23
N ILE A 39 1.30 -3.14 -2.95
CA ILE A 39 1.17 -2.07 -3.95
C ILE A 39 2.55 -1.69 -4.50
N GLY A 40 3.52 -1.50 -3.61
CA GLY A 40 4.89 -1.16 -3.99
C GLY A 40 5.56 -2.26 -4.81
N ALA A 41 5.40 -3.53 -4.42
CA ALA A 41 5.95 -4.66 -5.16
C ALA A 41 5.34 -4.79 -6.56
N THR A 42 4.00 -4.67 -6.66
CA THR A 42 3.30 -4.77 -7.94
C THR A 42 3.68 -3.61 -8.87
N GLY A 43 3.58 -2.38 -8.38
CA GLY A 43 3.96 -1.19 -9.15
C GLY A 43 5.43 -1.20 -9.56
N GLY A 44 6.32 -1.54 -8.62
CA GLY A 44 7.75 -1.66 -8.87
C GLY A 44 8.10 -2.75 -9.89
N ALA A 45 7.41 -3.90 -9.84
CA ALA A 45 7.61 -4.98 -10.81
C ALA A 45 7.21 -4.55 -12.23
N ILE A 46 6.07 -3.88 -12.38
CA ILE A 46 5.61 -3.38 -13.69
C ILE A 46 6.60 -2.36 -14.26
N LEU A 47 6.96 -1.35 -13.48
CA LEU A 47 7.92 -0.32 -13.89
C LEU A 47 9.29 -0.92 -14.20
N GLY A 48 9.77 -1.83 -13.34
CA GLY A 48 11.02 -2.52 -13.53
C GLY A 48 11.06 -3.38 -14.78
N ALA A 49 9.94 -4.08 -15.11
CA ALA A 49 9.81 -4.84 -16.34
C ALA A 49 9.92 -3.96 -17.59
N ILE A 50 9.23 -2.81 -17.59
CA ILE A 50 9.25 -1.86 -18.69
C ILE A 50 10.68 -1.32 -18.88
N ILE A 51 11.32 -0.88 -17.81
CA ILE A 51 12.69 -0.36 -17.86
C ILE A 51 13.66 -1.44 -18.33
N GLY A 52 13.61 -2.64 -17.72
CA GLY A 52 14.50 -3.74 -18.07
C GLY A 52 14.34 -4.23 -19.50
N ASN A 53 13.15 -4.08 -20.09
CA ASN A 53 12.91 -4.45 -21.48
C ASN A 53 13.34 -3.37 -22.49
N ASN A 54 13.38 -2.09 -22.06
CA ASN A 54 13.68 -0.95 -22.95
C ASN A 54 15.08 -0.37 -22.77
N VAL A 55 15.79 -0.70 -21.68
CA VAL A 55 17.11 -0.14 -21.39
C VAL A 55 18.23 -1.10 -21.80
N GLY A 56 19.26 -0.59 -22.41
CA GLY A 56 20.42 -1.36 -22.86
C GLY A 56 20.13 -2.18 -24.11
N LYS A 57 20.48 -3.47 -24.11
CA LYS A 57 20.22 -4.39 -25.22
C LYS A 57 18.78 -4.91 -25.28
N GLY A 58 17.91 -4.50 -24.31
CA GLY A 58 16.57 -5.01 -24.16
C GLY A 58 16.50 -6.47 -23.69
N GLY A 59 15.28 -6.98 -23.51
CA GLY A 59 15.05 -8.40 -23.20
C GLY A 59 15.26 -8.80 -21.72
N ASN A 60 15.61 -7.86 -20.84
CA ASN A 60 15.79 -8.12 -19.42
C ASN A 60 14.58 -7.72 -18.57
N GLY A 61 13.38 -7.75 -19.16
CA GLY A 61 12.13 -7.38 -18.47
C GLY A 61 11.86 -8.22 -17.21
N GLU A 62 12.18 -9.52 -17.25
CA GLU A 62 12.02 -10.42 -16.10
C GLU A 62 12.91 -10.01 -14.91
N LEU A 63 14.19 -9.73 -15.18
CA LEU A 63 15.10 -9.23 -14.14
C LEU A 63 14.68 -7.86 -13.63
N GLY A 64 14.26 -6.98 -14.52
CA GLY A 64 13.73 -5.66 -14.16
C GLY A 64 12.50 -5.76 -13.27
N ALA A 65 11.58 -6.68 -13.58
CA ALA A 65 10.40 -6.93 -12.74
C ALA A 65 10.76 -7.41 -11.33
N VAL A 66 11.69 -8.35 -11.22
CA VAL A 66 12.13 -8.87 -9.92
C VAL A 66 12.79 -7.78 -9.08
N ILE A 67 13.74 -7.05 -9.65
CA ILE A 67 14.45 -5.97 -8.94
C ILE A 67 13.47 -4.86 -8.55
N GLY A 68 12.63 -4.42 -9.49
CA GLY A 68 11.62 -3.39 -9.25
C GLY A 68 10.60 -3.81 -8.20
N GLY A 69 10.17 -5.06 -8.22
CA GLY A 69 9.25 -5.62 -7.23
C GLY A 69 9.84 -5.64 -5.81
N VAL A 70 11.09 -6.04 -5.66
CA VAL A 70 11.78 -6.06 -4.36
C VAL A 70 11.98 -4.65 -3.82
N ILE A 71 12.46 -3.73 -4.63
CA ILE A 71 12.69 -2.33 -4.23
C ILE A 71 11.36 -1.65 -3.92
N GLY A 72 10.37 -1.78 -4.80
CA GLY A 72 9.04 -1.19 -4.62
C GLY A 72 8.31 -1.76 -3.41
N GLY A 73 8.37 -3.08 -3.19
CA GLY A 73 7.80 -3.73 -2.02
C GLY A 73 8.45 -3.24 -0.72
N GLY A 74 9.76 -3.14 -0.67
CA GLY A 74 10.48 -2.61 0.48
C GLY A 74 10.12 -1.15 0.78
N ALA A 75 10.09 -0.29 -0.23
CA ALA A 75 9.66 1.11 -0.08
C ALA A 75 8.21 1.22 0.39
N GLY A 76 7.30 0.42 -0.18
CA GLY A 76 5.90 0.38 0.21
C GLY A 76 5.69 -0.03 1.67
N ILE A 77 6.43 -1.03 2.14
CA ILE A 77 6.42 -1.45 3.56
C ILE A 77 6.86 -0.30 4.47
N LEU A 78 7.92 0.43 4.11
CA LEU A 78 8.42 1.55 4.90
C LEU A 78 7.41 2.69 4.98
N ILE A 79 6.77 3.02 3.85
CA ILE A 79 5.73 4.06 3.78
C ILE A 79 4.53 3.64 4.64
N GLY A 80 4.02 2.43 4.45
CA GLY A 80 2.91 1.89 5.23
C GLY A 80 3.20 1.84 6.73
N SER A 81 4.42 1.47 7.13
CA SER A 81 4.84 1.47 8.54
C SER A 81 4.90 2.88 9.15
N LYS A 82 5.30 3.90 8.36
CA LYS A 82 5.26 5.30 8.82
C LYS A 82 3.82 5.78 9.02
N MET A 83 2.91 5.44 8.11
CA MET A 83 1.49 5.77 8.24
C MET A 83 0.87 5.12 9.49
N ASP A 84 1.20 3.85 9.75
CA ASP A 84 0.73 3.15 10.94
C ASP A 84 1.20 3.85 12.24
N LYS A 85 2.46 4.26 12.30
CA LYS A 85 3.01 4.99 13.44
C LYS A 85 2.40 6.38 13.61
N GLN A 86 2.11 7.08 12.53
CA GLN A 86 1.45 8.39 12.57
C GLN A 86 0.02 8.27 13.10
N ALA A 87 -0.73 7.26 12.63
CA ALA A 87 -2.08 7.00 13.11
C ALA A 87 -2.10 6.70 14.63
N GLN A 88 -1.18 5.85 15.10
CA GLN A 88 -1.03 5.56 16.53
C GLN A 88 -0.73 6.82 17.37
N LYS A 89 0.17 7.67 16.89
CA LYS A 89 0.49 8.92 17.59
C LYS A 89 -0.72 9.85 17.69
N ILE A 90 -1.50 9.99 16.62
CA ILE A 90 -2.71 10.81 16.62
C ILE A 90 -3.72 10.25 17.63
N GLU A 91 -3.89 8.94 17.68
CA GLU A 91 -4.78 8.27 18.61
C GLU A 91 -4.32 8.46 20.09
N GLU A 92 -3.01 8.46 20.33
CA GLU A 92 -2.42 8.70 21.66
C GLU A 92 -2.48 10.18 22.07
N GLU A 93 -2.29 11.11 21.13
CA GLU A 93 -2.24 12.55 21.42
C GLU A 93 -3.62 13.19 21.50
N ILE A 94 -4.64 12.60 20.86
CA ILE A 94 -6.01 13.15 20.83
C ILE A 94 -7.00 12.13 21.41
N PRO A 95 -7.23 12.11 22.72
CA PRO A 95 -8.22 11.24 23.34
C PRO A 95 -9.62 11.52 22.77
N GLY A 96 -10.35 10.47 22.39
CA GLY A 96 -11.70 10.59 21.82
C GLY A 96 -11.74 10.80 20.31
N ALA A 97 -10.60 10.91 19.62
CA ALA A 97 -10.55 10.88 18.18
C ALA A 97 -10.60 9.43 17.68
N GLN A 98 -11.48 9.15 16.71
CA GLN A 98 -11.47 7.88 16.00
C GLN A 98 -10.53 8.01 14.80
N VAL A 99 -9.46 7.23 14.82
CA VAL A 99 -8.43 7.25 13.77
C VAL A 99 -8.60 6.04 12.87
N GLU A 100 -9.07 6.27 11.65
CA GLU A 100 -9.21 5.24 10.64
C GLU A 100 -8.12 5.38 9.57
N ARG A 101 -7.48 4.28 9.24
CA ARG A 101 -6.46 4.22 8.19
C ARG A 101 -7.12 3.82 6.88
N VAL A 102 -7.06 4.72 5.92
CA VAL A 102 -7.51 4.47 4.55
C VAL A 102 -6.32 4.32 3.62
N ASP A 103 -6.53 3.75 2.43
CA ASP A 103 -5.42 3.39 1.53
C ASP A 103 -4.49 4.56 1.17
N ASN A 104 -5.01 5.78 1.12
CA ASN A 104 -4.27 6.98 0.72
C ASN A 104 -4.02 7.98 1.85
N GLY A 105 -4.38 7.64 3.10
CA GLY A 105 -4.23 8.58 4.21
C GLY A 105 -4.75 8.08 5.54
N ILE A 106 -4.92 9.01 6.45
CA ILE A 106 -5.46 8.80 7.78
C ILE A 106 -6.69 9.70 7.90
N VAL A 107 -7.83 9.12 8.23
CA VAL A 107 -9.06 9.84 8.53
C VAL A 107 -9.17 9.94 10.06
N VAL A 108 -9.30 11.16 10.54
CA VAL A 108 -9.49 11.43 11.97
C VAL A 108 -10.91 11.97 12.13
N THR A 109 -11.73 11.24 12.85
CA THR A 109 -13.10 11.63 13.16
C THR A 109 -13.17 12.06 14.61
N PHE A 110 -13.65 13.27 14.84
CA PHE A 110 -13.85 13.82 16.17
C PHE A 110 -15.30 13.60 16.60
N ASP A 111 -15.49 13.02 17.77
CA ASP A 111 -16.79 12.92 18.41
C ASP A 111 -16.96 14.03 19.49
N GLU A 112 -18.11 14.06 20.14
CA GLU A 112 -18.39 15.04 21.18
C GLU A 112 -17.44 14.94 22.38
N SER A 113 -16.78 13.80 22.58
CA SER A 113 -15.83 13.58 23.68
C SER A 113 -14.43 14.08 23.37
N SER A 114 -14.11 14.37 22.11
CA SER A 114 -12.79 14.85 21.67
C SER A 114 -12.46 16.28 22.12
N GLY A 115 -13.45 17.02 22.62
CA GLY A 115 -13.27 18.40 23.06
C GLY A 115 -13.12 19.42 21.94
N VAL A 116 -13.26 19.01 20.69
CA VAL A 116 -13.17 19.91 19.52
C VAL A 116 -14.57 20.40 19.15
N TYR A 117 -14.86 21.65 19.45
CA TYR A 117 -16.17 22.25 19.18
C TYR A 117 -16.06 23.40 18.21
N PHE A 118 -17.04 23.47 17.29
CA PHE A 118 -17.23 24.59 16.38
C PHE A 118 -18.48 25.36 16.76
N ALA A 119 -18.41 26.70 16.67
CA ALA A 119 -19.60 27.51 16.86
C ALA A 119 -20.54 27.33 15.67
N THR A 120 -21.86 27.41 15.90
CA THR A 120 -22.89 27.25 14.87
C THR A 120 -22.61 28.15 13.66
N ASN A 121 -22.54 27.56 12.46
CA ASN A 121 -22.23 28.24 11.19
C ASN A 121 -20.82 28.88 11.11
N LYS A 122 -19.87 28.42 11.92
CA LYS A 122 -18.48 28.89 11.84
C LYS A 122 -17.51 27.73 11.58
N TYR A 123 -16.44 27.99 10.87
CA TYR A 123 -15.38 27.02 10.55
C TYR A 123 -14.18 27.15 11.50
N ASN A 124 -14.21 28.12 12.42
CA ASN A 124 -13.15 28.33 13.40
C ASN A 124 -13.44 27.50 14.65
N ILE A 125 -12.40 26.87 15.18
CA ILE A 125 -12.45 26.14 16.44
C ILE A 125 -12.80 27.15 17.56
N ASN A 126 -13.67 26.74 18.48
CA ASN A 126 -14.09 27.58 19.60
C ASN A 126 -12.90 27.82 20.56
N GLU A 127 -12.85 28.96 21.23
CA GLU A 127 -11.81 29.31 22.21
C GLU A 127 -11.71 28.29 23.37
N ALA A 128 -12.79 27.59 23.68
CA ALA A 128 -12.81 26.50 24.68
C ALA A 128 -12.11 25.21 24.18
N SER A 129 -11.76 25.13 22.89
CA SER A 129 -11.13 23.96 22.25
C SER A 129 -9.70 24.26 21.78
N GLN A 130 -9.16 25.41 22.11
CA GLN A 130 -7.76 25.81 21.89
C GLN A 130 -6.93 25.52 23.15
#